data_8675d86badc60240ab7782610ec3249b
#
_entry.id   8675d86badc60240ab7782610ec3249b
#
_cell.length_a   1.000
_cell.length_b   1.000
_cell.length_c   1.000
_cell.angle_alpha   90.00
_cell.angle_beta   90.00
_cell.angle_gamma   90.00
#
_symmetry.space_group_name_H-M   'P 1'
#
loop_
_entity.id
_entity.type
_entity.pdbx_description
1 polymer ?
#
loop_
_entity_poly.entity_id
_entity_poly.type
_entity_poly.pdbx_seq_one_letter_code
_entity_poly.pdbx_strand_id
1 'polypeptide(L)'
;MTSGPERICRVALLLLLAVLTGCGTKEVVVEGTFPKPLLEPLPVSLGVWYPAEFSGHEFFDEAKGRAESDWIVRTGEAQVEMWDQLLASMFARLEYMAGEPSPTQMNPAVDAVLIPRVQELQYAIPAHTNVKVYEIWMRYGFELVTVSGEPIANWTMTAYGKTPTAFLRSDEAAVNLAAVVALRDAGAHFVTSFRKVPEVADWLARFELDSAVPGEETAAL
;
A
#
# COMPACT_ATOMS: atom_id res chain seq x y z
N MET A 1 -43.24 27.28 -44.55
CA MET A 1 -41.92 26.65 -44.71
C MET A 1 -40.85 27.54 -44.08
N THR A 2 -40.72 27.42 -42.76
CA THR A 2 -39.76 28.20 -41.96
C THR A 2 -38.80 27.21 -41.30
N SER A 3 -37.68 26.89 -41.89
CA SER A 3 -36.83 25.83 -41.34
C SER A 3 -35.32 25.99 -41.50
N GLY A 4 -34.85 27.12 -41.99
CA GLY A 4 -33.40 27.31 -42.19
C GLY A 4 -32.61 27.66 -40.89
N PRO A 5 -32.88 28.79 -40.25
CA PRO A 5 -32.01 29.28 -39.19
C PRO A 5 -32.14 28.49 -37.85
N GLU A 6 -33.33 27.99 -37.50
CA GLU A 6 -33.53 27.22 -36.28
C GLU A 6 -32.84 25.85 -36.28
N ARG A 7 -32.82 25.20 -37.46
CA ARG A 7 -32.10 23.91 -37.59
C ARG A 7 -30.60 24.09 -37.49
N ILE A 8 -30.06 25.17 -38.09
CA ILE A 8 -28.63 25.49 -38.02
C ILE A 8 -28.26 25.81 -36.57
N CYS A 9 -29.07 26.60 -35.86
CA CYS A 9 -28.83 26.94 -34.45
C CYS A 9 -28.88 25.69 -33.54
N ARG A 10 -29.83 24.77 -33.77
CA ARG A 10 -29.93 23.51 -33.02
C ARG A 10 -28.75 22.56 -33.28
N VAL A 11 -28.31 22.47 -34.52
CA VAL A 11 -27.14 21.66 -34.92
C VAL A 11 -25.87 22.26 -34.34
N ALA A 12 -25.70 23.60 -34.37
CA ALA A 12 -24.57 24.28 -33.76
C ALA A 12 -24.54 24.12 -32.25
N LEU A 13 -25.72 24.18 -31.58
CA LEU A 13 -25.84 23.94 -30.13
C LEU A 13 -25.51 22.48 -29.75
N LEU A 14 -25.97 21.51 -30.55
CA LEU A 14 -25.66 20.09 -30.36
C LEU A 14 -24.16 19.79 -30.57
N LEU A 15 -23.54 20.41 -31.56
CA LEU A 15 -22.09 20.33 -31.79
C LEU A 15 -21.30 21.00 -30.66
N LEU A 16 -21.78 22.13 -30.18
CA LEU A 16 -21.15 22.79 -29.01
C LEU A 16 -21.26 21.96 -27.73
N LEU A 17 -22.41 21.31 -27.48
CA LEU A 17 -22.59 20.38 -26.37
C LEU A 17 -21.71 19.12 -26.51
N ALA A 18 -21.49 18.63 -27.72
CA ALA A 18 -20.64 17.46 -27.95
C ALA A 18 -19.13 17.75 -27.69
N VAL A 19 -18.70 19.00 -27.81
CA VAL A 19 -17.31 19.41 -27.53
C VAL A 19 -17.04 19.56 -26.01
N LEU A 20 -18.09 19.61 -25.18
CA LEU A 20 -17.99 19.71 -23.72
C LEU A 20 -17.80 18.35 -23.01
N THR A 21 -17.75 17.23 -23.71
CA THR A 21 -17.32 15.95 -23.15
C THR A 21 -15.80 15.97 -23.00
N GLY A 22 -15.32 16.76 -22.03
CA GLY A 22 -13.90 16.80 -21.68
C GLY A 22 -13.42 15.43 -21.18
N CYS A 23 -12.16 15.10 -21.37
CA CYS A 23 -11.50 13.97 -20.77
C CYS A 23 -11.69 14.05 -19.24
N GLY A 24 -12.55 13.20 -18.70
CA GLY A 24 -12.75 13.10 -17.25
C GLY A 24 -11.56 12.40 -16.62
N THR A 25 -11.20 12.79 -15.40
CA THR A 25 -10.23 12.05 -14.57
C THR A 25 -10.79 10.67 -14.24
N LYS A 26 -10.03 9.62 -14.46
CA LYS A 26 -10.34 8.26 -14.03
C LYS A 26 -9.87 8.05 -12.62
N GLU A 27 -10.78 7.65 -11.74
CA GLU A 27 -10.48 7.41 -10.33
C GLU A 27 -10.64 5.93 -10.00
N VAL A 28 -9.65 5.36 -9.33
CA VAL A 28 -9.65 4.00 -8.80
C VAL A 28 -9.40 4.06 -7.31
N VAL A 29 -10.43 3.75 -6.53
CA VAL A 29 -10.26 3.41 -5.10
C VAL A 29 -9.95 1.92 -5.06
N VAL A 30 -8.77 1.58 -4.53
CA VAL A 30 -8.32 0.18 -4.50
C VAL A 30 -9.09 -0.56 -3.42
N GLU A 31 -9.81 -1.58 -3.83
CA GLU A 31 -10.60 -2.46 -2.97
C GLU A 31 -10.27 -3.92 -3.28
N GLY A 32 -10.05 -4.73 -2.24
CA GLY A 32 -9.72 -6.14 -2.40
C GLY A 32 -9.82 -6.91 -1.09
N THR A 33 -9.62 -8.21 -1.16
CA THR A 33 -9.52 -9.07 0.01
C THR A 33 -8.08 -9.54 0.18
N PHE A 34 -7.57 -9.47 1.40
CA PHE A 34 -6.21 -9.89 1.70
C PHE A 34 -6.26 -11.14 2.59
N PRO A 35 -5.69 -12.26 2.15
CA PRO A 35 -5.69 -13.48 2.96
C PRO A 35 -4.76 -13.31 4.16
N LYS A 36 -5.20 -13.79 5.32
CA LYS A 36 -4.32 -13.90 6.49
C LYS A 36 -3.31 -15.02 6.25
N PRO A 37 -2.00 -14.74 6.34
CA PRO A 37 -1.02 -15.79 6.20
C PRO A 37 -1.09 -16.75 7.40
N LEU A 38 -0.89 -18.05 7.13
CA LEU A 38 -0.77 -19.07 8.17
C LEU A 38 0.70 -19.14 8.60
N LEU A 39 1.05 -18.39 9.62
CA LEU A 39 2.41 -18.27 10.14
C LEU A 39 2.43 -18.62 11.63
N GLU A 40 3.58 -19.08 12.09
CA GLU A 40 3.88 -19.07 13.52
C GLU A 40 4.29 -17.64 13.91
N PRO A 41 3.56 -16.98 14.81
CA PRO A 41 3.86 -15.60 15.17
C PRO A 41 5.22 -15.47 15.85
N LEU A 42 5.94 -14.40 15.51
CA LEU A 42 7.15 -14.02 16.22
C LEU A 42 6.80 -13.62 17.67
N PRO A 43 7.56 -14.04 18.69
CA PRO A 43 7.29 -13.73 20.10
C PRO A 43 7.68 -12.27 20.43
N VAL A 44 7.15 -11.33 19.66
CA VAL A 44 7.45 -9.90 19.71
C VAL A 44 6.15 -9.13 19.74
N SER A 45 6.08 -8.08 20.55
CA SER A 45 5.02 -7.07 20.54
C SER A 45 5.44 -5.94 19.61
N LEU A 46 4.80 -5.84 18.45
CA LEU A 46 5.08 -4.80 17.47
C LEU A 46 4.10 -3.63 17.60
N GLY A 47 4.63 -2.42 17.68
CA GLY A 47 3.89 -1.20 17.39
C GLY A 47 3.87 -0.95 15.89
N VAL A 48 2.79 -0.36 15.38
CA VAL A 48 2.76 0.15 14.00
C VAL A 48 2.26 1.59 14.00
N TRP A 49 2.97 2.45 13.30
CA TRP A 49 2.54 3.79 13.02
C TRP A 49 2.41 4.00 11.52
N TYR A 50 1.18 4.31 11.09
CA TYR A 50 0.92 4.66 9.69
C TYR A 50 0.93 6.19 9.54
N PRO A 51 1.94 6.77 8.89
CA PRO A 51 1.92 8.19 8.53
C PRO A 51 0.69 8.53 7.68
N ALA A 52 0.22 9.79 7.75
CA ALA A 52 -0.96 10.23 7.00
C ALA A 52 -0.78 10.03 5.48
N GLU A 53 0.45 10.21 4.99
CA GLU A 53 0.80 9.99 3.59
C GLU A 53 0.73 8.52 3.17
N PHE A 54 0.85 7.59 4.13
CA PHE A 54 0.70 6.17 3.90
C PHE A 54 -0.77 5.76 3.92
N SER A 55 -1.51 6.13 4.97
CA SER A 55 -2.93 5.77 5.12
C SER A 55 -3.84 6.50 4.14
N GLY A 56 -3.46 7.70 3.70
CA GLY A 56 -4.14 8.48 2.66
C GLY A 56 -3.47 8.42 1.29
N HIS A 57 -2.62 7.42 1.04
CA HIS A 57 -1.82 7.40 -0.19
C HIS A 57 -2.68 7.37 -1.44
N GLU A 58 -2.43 8.35 -2.31
CA GLU A 58 -2.97 8.41 -3.66
C GLU A 58 -1.85 8.72 -4.66
N PHE A 59 -1.94 8.10 -5.81
CA PHE A 59 -1.08 8.38 -6.95
C PHE A 59 -1.89 9.12 -8.01
N PHE A 60 -1.36 10.25 -8.47
CA PHE A 60 -1.96 11.05 -9.53
C PHE A 60 -1.03 11.06 -10.75
N ASP A 61 -1.57 10.65 -11.90
CA ASP A 61 -0.91 10.79 -13.19
C ASP A 61 -1.69 11.75 -14.08
N GLU A 62 -1.08 12.89 -14.37
CA GLU A 62 -1.60 13.90 -15.28
C GLU A 62 -1.24 13.53 -16.72
N ALA A 63 -2.26 13.39 -17.58
CA ALA A 63 -2.11 13.02 -18.99
C ALA A 63 -1.58 14.18 -19.85
N LYS A 64 -0.44 14.78 -19.49
CA LYS A 64 0.16 15.96 -20.14
C LYS A 64 0.33 15.77 -21.64
N GLY A 65 -0.61 16.31 -22.43
CA GLY A 65 -0.55 16.27 -23.90
C GLY A 65 -0.78 14.89 -24.53
N ARG A 66 -1.15 13.88 -23.73
CA ARG A 66 -1.58 12.57 -24.20
C ARG A 66 -3.07 12.61 -24.51
N ALA A 67 -3.52 11.82 -25.50
CA ALA A 67 -4.95 11.69 -25.84
C ALA A 67 -5.66 10.69 -24.91
N GLU A 68 -5.40 10.77 -23.61
CA GLU A 68 -5.94 9.88 -22.58
C GLU A 68 -6.36 10.69 -21.34
N SER A 69 -7.15 10.07 -20.46
CA SER A 69 -7.61 10.70 -19.22
C SER A 69 -6.52 10.74 -18.18
N ASP A 70 -6.59 11.72 -17.26
CA ASP A 70 -5.84 11.70 -16.01
C ASP A 70 -6.29 10.51 -15.16
N TRP A 71 -5.39 10.02 -14.31
CA TRP A 71 -5.67 8.91 -13.40
C TRP A 71 -5.37 9.27 -11.96
N ILE A 72 -6.27 8.87 -11.07
CA ILE A 72 -6.05 8.86 -9.62
C ILE A 72 -6.19 7.42 -9.14
N VAL A 73 -5.17 6.91 -8.46
CA VAL A 73 -5.19 5.58 -7.86
C VAL A 73 -5.00 5.72 -6.35
N ARG A 74 -6.05 5.46 -5.58
CA ARG A 74 -6.07 5.56 -4.11
C ARG A 74 -5.82 4.18 -3.52
N THR A 75 -4.66 3.99 -2.92
CA THR A 75 -4.24 2.71 -2.33
C THR A 75 -4.24 2.72 -0.80
N GLY A 76 -4.38 3.90 -0.18
CA GLY A 76 -4.14 4.09 1.25
C GLY A 76 -4.95 3.15 2.15
N GLU A 77 -6.27 3.11 1.99
CA GLU A 77 -7.15 2.25 2.81
C GLU A 77 -6.85 0.76 2.61
N ALA A 78 -6.71 0.32 1.36
CA ALA A 78 -6.38 -1.07 1.05
C ALA A 78 -5.00 -1.49 1.56
N GLN A 79 -4.04 -0.56 1.59
CA GLN A 79 -2.73 -0.80 2.18
C GLN A 79 -2.85 -1.03 3.69
N VAL A 80 -3.52 -0.14 4.42
CA VAL A 80 -3.70 -0.29 5.86
C VAL A 80 -4.36 -1.63 6.18
N GLU A 81 -5.46 -1.98 5.48
CA GLU A 81 -6.13 -3.26 5.67
C GLU A 81 -5.20 -4.45 5.45
N MET A 82 -4.42 -4.43 4.37
CA MET A 82 -3.48 -5.51 4.05
C MET A 82 -2.39 -5.64 5.11
N TRP A 83 -1.76 -4.53 5.50
CA TRP A 83 -0.69 -4.53 6.49
C TRP A 83 -1.18 -4.92 7.88
N ASP A 84 -2.36 -4.47 8.28
CA ASP A 84 -2.98 -4.86 9.56
C ASP A 84 -3.19 -6.36 9.65
N GLN A 85 -3.76 -6.97 8.62
CA GLN A 85 -3.98 -8.42 8.59
C GLN A 85 -2.67 -9.21 8.59
N LEU A 86 -1.68 -8.72 7.85
CA LEU A 86 -0.36 -9.33 7.76
C LEU A 86 0.37 -9.27 9.10
N LEU A 87 0.52 -8.07 9.65
CA LEU A 87 1.28 -7.83 10.88
C LEU A 87 0.63 -8.52 12.09
N ALA A 88 -0.71 -8.49 12.19
CA ALA A 88 -1.43 -9.23 13.22
C ALA A 88 -1.25 -10.75 13.14
N SER A 89 -0.85 -11.28 11.97
CA SER A 89 -0.53 -12.71 11.79
C SER A 89 0.93 -13.02 12.01
N MET A 90 1.82 -12.04 11.82
CA MET A 90 3.29 -12.23 11.93
C MET A 90 3.82 -12.07 13.36
N PHE A 91 3.15 -11.31 14.21
CA PHE A 91 3.63 -10.94 15.53
C PHE A 91 2.65 -11.40 16.61
N ALA A 92 3.19 -11.77 17.78
CA ALA A 92 2.37 -12.24 18.90
C ALA A 92 1.40 -11.16 19.40
N ARG A 93 1.78 -9.89 19.27
CA ARG A 93 0.94 -8.74 19.61
C ARG A 93 1.19 -7.60 18.65
N LEU A 94 0.12 -6.93 18.23
CA LEU A 94 0.15 -5.73 17.38
C LEU A 94 -0.54 -4.59 18.13
N GLU A 95 0.12 -3.43 18.20
CA GLU A 95 -0.41 -2.22 18.82
C GLU A 95 -0.32 -1.05 17.83
N TYR A 96 -1.35 -0.21 17.81
CA TYR A 96 -1.36 0.98 16.94
C TYR A 96 -0.83 2.19 17.71
N MET A 97 0.16 2.85 17.11
CA MET A 97 0.76 4.04 17.69
C MET A 97 -0.08 5.27 17.33
N ALA A 98 -0.32 6.15 18.31
CA ALA A 98 -1.08 7.39 18.10
C ALA A 98 -0.32 8.45 17.30
N GLY A 99 1.00 8.32 17.17
CA GLY A 99 1.87 9.24 16.46
C GLY A 99 3.26 8.67 16.27
N GLU A 100 4.14 9.50 15.69
CA GLU A 100 5.53 9.14 15.45
C GLU A 100 6.25 8.84 16.78
N PRO A 101 6.98 7.71 16.88
CA PRO A 101 7.71 7.35 18.09
C PRO A 101 8.67 8.44 18.55
N SER A 102 8.60 8.81 19.83
CA SER A 102 9.50 9.82 20.40
C SER A 102 9.69 9.61 21.90
N PRO A 103 10.81 10.08 22.48
CA PRO A 103 11.09 9.94 23.91
C PRO A 103 10.09 10.66 24.82
N THR A 104 9.35 11.63 24.28
CA THR A 104 8.42 12.47 25.05
C THR A 104 6.98 11.96 25.01
N GLN A 105 6.69 10.95 24.21
CA GLN A 105 5.36 10.41 24.06
C GLN A 105 5.15 9.19 24.96
N MET A 106 3.98 9.11 25.63
CA MET A 106 3.55 7.89 26.31
C MET A 106 3.10 6.88 25.26
N ASN A 107 3.95 5.90 25.00
CA ASN A 107 3.71 4.84 24.04
C ASN A 107 3.29 3.55 24.76
N PRO A 108 2.52 2.67 24.12
CA PRO A 108 2.28 1.33 24.63
C PRO A 108 3.60 0.56 24.80
N ALA A 109 3.59 -0.42 25.69
CA ALA A 109 4.75 -1.28 25.90
C ALA A 109 4.86 -2.25 24.71
N VAL A 110 5.70 -1.89 23.75
CA VAL A 110 6.04 -2.69 22.57
C VAL A 110 7.55 -2.78 22.42
N ASP A 111 8.02 -3.81 21.74
CA ASP A 111 9.45 -4.09 21.60
C ASP A 111 10.09 -3.23 20.50
N ALA A 112 9.32 -2.88 19.48
CA ALA A 112 9.70 -1.95 18.43
C ALA A 112 8.46 -1.38 17.73
N VAL A 113 8.66 -0.35 16.92
CA VAL A 113 7.62 0.27 16.09
C VAL A 113 8.02 0.20 14.63
N LEU A 114 7.13 -0.31 13.79
CA LEU A 114 7.26 -0.34 12.34
C LEU A 114 6.58 0.89 11.73
N ILE A 115 7.29 1.57 10.82
CA ILE A 115 6.81 2.73 10.10
C ILE A 115 6.93 2.45 8.60
N PRO A 116 5.85 2.07 7.91
CA PRO A 116 5.87 1.88 6.47
C PRO A 116 5.65 3.20 5.73
N ARG A 117 6.27 3.33 4.55
CA ARG A 117 6.08 4.45 3.62
C ARG A 117 5.97 3.93 2.19
N VAL A 118 5.12 4.54 1.38
CA VAL A 118 5.19 4.36 -0.08
C VAL A 118 6.17 5.40 -0.62
N GLN A 119 7.26 4.94 -1.19
CA GLN A 119 8.28 5.81 -1.78
C GLN A 119 7.97 6.13 -3.24
N GLU A 120 7.37 5.18 -3.95
CA GLU A 120 7.08 5.30 -5.37
C GLU A 120 5.93 4.36 -5.75
N LEU A 121 5.04 4.83 -6.62
CA LEU A 121 4.08 4.02 -7.35
C LEU A 121 4.20 4.37 -8.83
N GLN A 122 4.27 3.35 -9.66
CA GLN A 122 4.17 3.46 -11.12
C GLN A 122 3.07 2.54 -11.61
N TYR A 123 2.42 2.94 -12.68
CA TYR A 123 1.44 2.09 -13.35
C TYR A 123 1.66 2.12 -14.86
N ALA A 124 1.23 1.05 -15.52
CA ALA A 124 1.15 1.01 -16.97
C ALA A 124 -0.21 0.48 -17.41
N ILE A 125 -0.75 1.13 -18.42
CA ILE A 125 -2.00 0.75 -19.08
C ILE A 125 -1.72 0.42 -20.55
N PRO A 126 -2.60 -0.31 -21.24
CA PRO A 126 -2.41 -0.65 -22.67
C PRO A 126 -2.15 0.55 -23.57
N ALA A 127 -2.65 1.74 -23.21
CA ALA A 127 -2.38 2.98 -23.94
C ALA A 127 -0.91 3.43 -23.87
N HIS A 128 -0.18 3.08 -22.79
CA HIS A 128 1.24 3.40 -22.62
C HIS A 128 2.17 2.39 -23.29
N THR A 129 1.67 1.19 -23.55
CA THR A 129 2.48 0.08 -24.04
C THR A 129 1.73 -0.64 -25.17
N ASN A 130 2.46 -1.34 -26.03
CA ASN A 130 1.83 -2.21 -27.03
C ASN A 130 1.36 -3.55 -26.47
N VAL A 131 1.40 -3.71 -25.14
CA VAL A 131 1.05 -4.93 -24.43
C VAL A 131 -0.32 -4.74 -23.77
N LYS A 132 -1.23 -5.71 -23.94
CA LYS A 132 -2.59 -5.65 -23.39
C LYS A 132 -2.60 -6.10 -21.93
N VAL A 133 -1.91 -5.37 -21.07
CA VAL A 133 -1.85 -5.61 -19.61
C VAL A 133 -1.96 -4.30 -18.85
N TYR A 134 -2.45 -4.39 -17.63
CA TYR A 134 -2.38 -3.33 -16.64
C TYR A 134 -1.36 -3.76 -15.59
N GLU A 135 -0.49 -2.86 -15.20
CA GLU A 135 0.61 -3.11 -14.29
C GLU A 135 0.66 -2.04 -13.22
N ILE A 136 0.92 -2.46 -11.99
CA ILE A 136 1.24 -1.59 -10.85
C ILE A 136 2.57 -2.05 -10.29
N TRP A 137 3.48 -1.13 -10.10
CA TRP A 137 4.75 -1.32 -9.43
C TRP A 137 4.82 -0.35 -8.26
N MET A 138 5.20 -0.85 -7.08
CA MET A 138 5.31 -0.06 -5.86
C MET A 138 6.67 -0.28 -5.20
N ARG A 139 7.23 0.79 -4.66
CA ARG A 139 8.39 0.73 -3.77
C ARG A 139 7.98 1.17 -2.38
N TYR A 140 8.20 0.29 -1.42
CA TYR A 140 8.02 0.55 -0.01
C TYR A 140 9.35 0.84 0.68
N GLY A 141 9.36 1.80 1.61
CA GLY A 141 10.37 1.96 2.62
C GLY A 141 9.82 1.55 3.97
N PHE A 142 10.64 0.92 4.79
CA PHE A 142 10.31 0.53 6.15
C PHE A 142 11.38 1.04 7.11
N GLU A 143 10.91 1.62 8.20
CA GLU A 143 11.74 1.97 9.33
C GLU A 143 11.26 1.12 10.52
N LEU A 144 12.17 0.40 11.16
CA LEU A 144 11.94 -0.25 12.44
C LEU A 144 12.71 0.56 13.48
N VAL A 145 12.01 1.05 14.50
CA VAL A 145 12.58 1.93 15.51
C VAL A 145 12.18 1.45 16.92
N THR A 146 12.89 1.90 17.94
CA THR A 146 12.45 1.74 19.33
C THR A 146 11.24 2.62 19.60
N VAL A 147 10.58 2.42 20.76
CA VAL A 147 9.47 3.30 21.21
C VAL A 147 9.90 4.75 21.43
N SER A 148 11.20 4.99 21.62
CA SER A 148 11.80 6.33 21.73
C SER A 148 12.20 6.94 20.39
N GLY A 149 12.02 6.20 19.26
CA GLY A 149 12.36 6.67 17.93
C GLY A 149 13.81 6.39 17.50
N GLU A 150 14.59 5.63 18.28
CA GLU A 150 15.93 5.26 17.87
C GLU A 150 15.90 4.19 16.77
N PRO A 151 16.71 4.32 15.72
CA PRO A 151 16.67 3.39 14.59
C PRO A 151 17.19 1.99 14.97
N ILE A 152 16.45 0.96 14.56
CA ILE A 152 16.86 -0.44 14.64
C ILE A 152 17.24 -0.94 13.26
N ALA A 153 16.38 -0.73 12.25
CA ALA A 153 16.60 -1.15 10.87
C ALA A 153 15.90 -0.20 9.88
N ASN A 154 16.46 -0.10 8.69
CA ASN A 154 15.83 0.61 7.57
C ASN A 154 16.08 -0.16 6.27
N TRP A 155 15.02 -0.46 5.53
CA TRP A 155 15.15 -1.18 4.26
C TRP A 155 14.06 -0.78 3.27
N THR A 156 14.24 -1.17 2.04
CA THR A 156 13.26 -0.98 0.98
C THR A 156 12.90 -2.31 0.35
N MET A 157 11.69 -2.40 -0.19
CA MET A 157 11.29 -3.51 -1.04
C MET A 157 10.38 -3.04 -2.16
N THR A 158 10.31 -3.82 -3.22
CA THR A 158 9.42 -3.58 -4.35
C THR A 158 8.32 -4.63 -4.40
N ALA A 159 7.19 -4.23 -4.92
CA ALA A 159 6.05 -5.10 -5.16
C ALA A 159 5.50 -4.85 -6.57
N TYR A 160 4.97 -5.89 -7.18
CA TYR A 160 4.50 -5.86 -8.54
C TYR A 160 3.20 -6.62 -8.71
N GLY A 161 2.27 -6.01 -9.43
CA GLY A 161 1.02 -6.64 -9.81
C GLY A 161 0.67 -6.38 -11.27
N LYS A 162 0.13 -7.37 -11.92
CA LYS A 162 -0.36 -7.25 -13.29
C LYS A 162 -1.64 -8.03 -13.52
N THR A 163 -2.42 -7.58 -14.49
CA THR A 163 -3.63 -8.27 -14.90
C THR A 163 -3.86 -8.10 -16.41
N PRO A 164 -4.26 -9.15 -17.11
CA PRO A 164 -4.62 -9.05 -18.52
C PRO A 164 -5.97 -8.37 -18.70
N THR A 165 -6.13 -7.58 -19.77
CA THR A 165 -7.38 -6.88 -20.11
C THR A 165 -8.57 -7.80 -20.41
N ALA A 166 -8.30 -9.04 -20.79
CA ALA A 166 -9.32 -9.94 -21.38
C ALA A 166 -10.45 -10.35 -20.43
N PHE A 167 -10.28 -10.17 -19.10
CA PHE A 167 -11.23 -10.63 -18.09
C PHE A 167 -12.01 -9.52 -17.39
N LEU A 168 -11.73 -8.23 -17.72
CA LEU A 168 -12.25 -7.10 -16.95
C LEU A 168 -13.21 -6.26 -17.78
N ARG A 169 -14.23 -5.72 -17.11
CA ARG A 169 -15.29 -4.95 -17.73
C ARG A 169 -14.87 -3.49 -18.02
N SER A 170 -13.87 -2.97 -17.30
CA SER A 170 -13.35 -1.61 -17.46
C SER A 170 -11.85 -1.53 -17.14
N ASP A 171 -11.23 -0.43 -17.57
CA ASP A 171 -9.84 -0.11 -17.29
C ASP A 171 -9.62 0.07 -15.80
N GLU A 172 -10.57 0.73 -15.09
CA GLU A 172 -10.53 0.99 -13.66
C GLU A 172 -10.53 -0.34 -12.88
N ALA A 173 -11.38 -1.29 -13.27
CA ALA A 173 -11.41 -2.62 -12.66
C ALA A 173 -10.08 -3.38 -12.87
N ALA A 174 -9.44 -3.16 -14.03
CA ALA A 174 -8.14 -3.76 -14.34
C ALA A 174 -7.02 -3.16 -13.50
N VAL A 175 -6.98 -1.85 -13.35
CA VAL A 175 -6.02 -1.15 -12.48
C VAL A 175 -6.22 -1.54 -11.03
N ASN A 176 -7.48 -1.59 -10.54
CA ASN A 176 -7.78 -2.08 -9.20
C ASN A 176 -7.21 -3.49 -8.95
N LEU A 177 -7.48 -4.42 -9.86
CA LEU A 177 -6.99 -5.79 -9.70
C LEU A 177 -5.45 -5.86 -9.74
N ALA A 178 -4.80 -5.09 -10.61
CA ALA A 178 -3.34 -5.01 -10.64
C ALA A 178 -2.79 -4.47 -9.31
N ALA A 179 -3.43 -3.44 -8.73
CA ALA A 179 -3.06 -2.89 -7.42
C ALA A 179 -3.23 -3.93 -6.30
N VAL A 180 -4.36 -4.64 -6.25
CA VAL A 180 -4.59 -5.72 -5.26
C VAL A 180 -3.53 -6.83 -5.38
N VAL A 181 -3.15 -7.20 -6.61
CA VAL A 181 -2.07 -8.19 -6.84
C VAL A 181 -0.74 -7.64 -6.34
N ALA A 182 -0.42 -6.36 -6.59
CA ALA A 182 0.80 -5.73 -6.09
C ALA A 182 0.84 -5.68 -4.54
N LEU A 183 -0.28 -5.36 -3.90
CA LEU A 183 -0.38 -5.38 -2.43
C LEU A 183 -0.16 -6.78 -1.85
N ARG A 184 -0.73 -7.82 -2.48
CA ARG A 184 -0.50 -9.22 -2.07
C ARG A 184 0.95 -9.63 -2.25
N ASP A 185 1.58 -9.21 -3.35
CA ASP A 185 3.00 -9.44 -3.59
C ASP A 185 3.86 -8.74 -2.54
N ALA A 186 3.51 -7.49 -2.17
CA ALA A 186 4.15 -6.76 -1.07
C ALA A 186 4.10 -7.56 0.23
N GLY A 187 2.91 -8.06 0.61
CA GLY A 187 2.74 -8.87 1.82
C GLY A 187 3.57 -10.15 1.80
N ALA A 188 3.54 -10.89 0.69
CA ALA A 188 4.32 -12.12 0.54
C ALA A 188 5.83 -11.85 0.59
N HIS A 189 6.28 -10.78 -0.04
CA HIS A 189 7.69 -10.37 -0.02
C HIS A 189 8.12 -9.98 1.39
N PHE A 190 7.31 -9.20 2.11
CA PHE A 190 7.60 -8.79 3.49
C PHE A 190 7.76 -10.02 4.41
N VAL A 191 6.79 -10.95 4.39
CA VAL A 191 6.86 -12.19 5.18
C VAL A 191 8.15 -12.95 4.94
N THR A 192 8.56 -13.07 3.69
CA THR A 192 9.72 -13.90 3.32
C THR A 192 11.07 -13.20 3.49
N SER A 193 11.08 -11.88 3.56
CA SER A 193 12.30 -11.07 3.64
C SER A 193 12.55 -10.43 5.00
N PHE A 194 11.54 -10.20 5.83
CA PHE A 194 11.66 -9.47 7.10
C PHE A 194 12.80 -9.99 7.99
N ARG A 195 12.83 -11.31 8.22
CA ARG A 195 13.90 -11.95 9.02
C ARG A 195 15.27 -12.03 8.31
N LYS A 196 15.34 -11.66 7.03
CA LYS A 196 16.58 -11.67 6.25
C LYS A 196 17.27 -10.30 6.21
N VAL A 197 16.59 -9.24 6.66
CA VAL A 197 17.22 -7.94 6.87
C VAL A 197 18.20 -8.10 8.04
N PRO A 198 19.52 -7.84 7.83
CA PRO A 198 20.53 -8.16 8.84
C PRO A 198 20.24 -7.54 10.22
N GLU A 199 19.89 -6.26 10.25
CA GLU A 199 19.62 -5.52 11.49
C GLU A 199 18.35 -6.04 12.19
N VAL A 200 17.36 -6.50 11.43
CA VAL A 200 16.16 -7.15 11.96
C VAL A 200 16.50 -8.52 12.54
N ALA A 201 17.33 -9.31 11.85
CA ALA A 201 17.77 -10.61 12.35
C ALA A 201 18.56 -10.47 13.67
N ASP A 202 19.48 -9.49 13.74
CA ASP A 202 20.24 -9.20 14.95
C ASP A 202 19.35 -8.71 16.11
N TRP A 203 18.33 -7.93 15.78
CA TRP A 203 17.33 -7.48 16.76
C TRP A 203 16.49 -8.64 17.28
N LEU A 204 15.98 -9.52 16.42
CA LEU A 204 15.18 -10.70 16.81
C LEU A 204 15.97 -11.71 17.64
N ALA A 205 17.26 -11.89 17.36
CA ALA A 205 18.11 -12.81 18.11
C ALA A 205 18.17 -12.51 19.61
N ARG A 206 17.94 -11.25 20.03
CA ARG A 206 17.88 -10.86 21.44
C ARG A 206 16.69 -11.50 22.17
N PHE A 207 15.52 -11.58 21.51
CA PHE A 207 14.32 -12.20 22.08
C PHE A 207 14.42 -13.72 22.16
N GLU A 208 15.12 -14.34 21.21
CA GLU A 208 15.36 -15.79 21.24
C GLU A 208 16.30 -16.17 22.40
N LEU A 209 17.28 -15.33 22.72
CA LEU A 209 18.19 -15.54 23.84
C LEU A 209 17.49 -15.37 25.20
N ASP A 210 16.65 -14.34 25.36
CA ASP A 210 15.91 -14.08 26.59
C ASP A 210 14.88 -15.18 26.89
N SER A 211 14.27 -15.75 25.85
CA SER A 211 13.33 -16.88 26.00
C SER A 211 14.02 -18.22 26.25
N ALA A 212 15.32 -18.34 25.97
CA ALA A 212 16.12 -19.55 26.17
C ALA A 212 16.77 -19.65 27.59
N VAL A 213 16.74 -18.57 28.38
CA VAL A 213 17.20 -18.60 29.78
C VAL A 213 16.06 -19.13 30.66
N PRO A 214 16.07 -20.39 31.12
CA PRO A 214 15.08 -20.87 32.06
C PRO A 214 15.19 -20.03 33.34
N GLY A 215 14.06 -19.45 33.77
CA GLY A 215 14.01 -18.74 35.04
C GLY A 215 14.63 -19.60 36.12
N GLU A 216 15.68 -19.09 36.72
CA GLU A 216 16.32 -19.69 37.90
C GLU A 216 15.27 -19.62 39.02
N GLU A 217 14.52 -20.72 39.14
CA GLU A 217 13.55 -20.93 40.21
C GLU A 217 14.31 -20.83 41.52
N THR A 218 14.20 -19.67 42.15
CA THR A 218 14.71 -19.44 43.50
C THR A 218 13.98 -20.41 44.45
N ALA A 219 14.48 -21.61 44.56
CA ALA A 219 14.13 -22.51 45.63
C ALA A 219 14.68 -21.89 46.94
N ALA A 220 13.86 -21.06 47.57
CA ALA A 220 14.09 -20.67 48.96
C ALA A 220 13.64 -21.83 49.85
N LEU A 221 14.62 -22.40 50.52
CA LEU A 221 14.49 -23.27 51.70
C LEU A 221 13.81 -22.56 52.84
#